data_b0f3b390a8e6d6cd449e3d53a1a2f56b
#
_entry.id   b0f3b390a8e6d6cd449e3d53a1a2f56b
#
_cell.length_a   1.000
_cell.length_b   1.000
_cell.length_c   1.000
_cell.angle_alpha   90.00
_cell.angle_beta   90.00
_cell.angle_gamma   90.00
#
_symmetry.space_group_name_H-M   'P 1'
#
loop_
_entity.id
_entity.type
_entity.pdbx_description
1 polymer ?
#
loop_
_entity_poly.entity_id
_entity_poly.type
_entity_poly.pdbx_seq_one_letter_code
_entity_poly.pdbx_strand_id
1 'polypeptide(L)'
;IHKKGIVGFTEESDRYKINELVEKPNISEAPSKTGILGRYIFESSIFDQIMEVSDDEVNLTDALMSSLSKTNISGKILDGYHFDTGNTTGLVKASSFFLKNSKLIL
;
A
#
# COMPACT_ATOMS: atom_id res chain seq x y z
N ILE A 1 -11.22 -2.58 -0.73
CA ILE A 1 -10.46 -3.75 -0.24
C ILE A 1 -10.03 -4.62 -1.41
N HIS A 2 -10.92 -5.09 -2.26
CA HIS A 2 -10.62 -6.04 -3.36
C HIS A 2 -9.60 -5.59 -4.43
N LYS A 3 -9.20 -4.35 -4.45
CA LYS A 3 -8.34 -3.77 -5.52
C LYS A 3 -6.96 -3.35 -5.02
N LYS A 4 -6.65 -3.57 -3.75
CA LYS A 4 -5.40 -3.12 -3.12
C LYS A 4 -4.79 -4.19 -2.26
N GLY A 5 -3.48 -4.12 -2.07
CA GLY A 5 -2.82 -4.82 -1.00
C GLY A 5 -3.29 -4.29 0.35
N ILE A 6 -3.58 -5.18 1.27
CA ILE A 6 -4.03 -4.87 2.63
C ILE A 6 -2.95 -5.28 3.62
N VAL A 7 -2.72 -4.46 4.62
CA VAL A 7 -1.72 -4.71 5.65
C VAL A 7 -2.34 -5.12 6.98
N GLY A 8 -1.73 -6.10 7.63
CA GLY A 8 -1.87 -6.32 9.08
C GLY A 8 -0.74 -5.62 9.80
N PHE A 9 -1.00 -4.95 10.90
CA PHE A 9 0.00 -4.18 11.62
C PHE A 9 -0.25 -4.12 13.11
N THR A 10 0.82 -3.85 13.85
CA THR A 10 0.80 -3.52 15.28
C THR A 10 1.19 -2.07 15.46
N GLU A 11 0.41 -1.32 16.22
CA GLU A 11 0.73 0.06 16.58
C GLU A 11 1.79 0.06 17.67
N GLU A 12 2.92 0.70 17.39
CA GLU A 12 3.99 0.96 18.33
C GLU A 12 4.05 2.45 18.64
N SER A 13 4.82 2.88 19.65
CA SER A 13 4.83 4.26 20.15
C SER A 13 5.18 5.33 19.10
N ASP A 14 5.96 4.97 18.08
CA ASP A 14 6.50 5.88 17.06
C ASP A 14 6.20 5.44 15.63
N ARG A 15 5.60 4.26 15.43
CA ARG A 15 5.38 3.67 14.11
C ARG A 15 4.29 2.60 14.10
N TYR A 16 3.87 2.22 12.90
CA TYR A 16 3.07 1.04 12.65
C TYR A 16 3.98 -0.07 12.10
N LYS A 17 4.18 -1.13 12.89
CA LYS A 17 4.94 -2.28 12.45
C LYS A 17 4.08 -3.17 11.58
N ILE A 18 4.49 -3.41 10.34
CA ILE A 18 3.78 -4.28 9.40
C ILE A 18 4.10 -5.74 9.74
N ASN A 19 3.05 -6.53 9.93
CA ASN A 19 3.15 -7.94 10.28
C ASN A 19 2.71 -8.85 9.13
N GLU A 20 1.84 -8.37 8.28
CA GLU A 20 1.22 -9.14 7.22
C GLU A 20 0.87 -8.23 6.03
N LEU A 21 0.97 -8.78 4.84
CA LEU A 21 0.61 -8.15 3.58
C LEU A 21 -0.18 -9.15 2.75
N VAL A 22 -1.36 -8.78 2.29
CA VAL A 22 -2.17 -9.64 1.43
C VAL A 22 -2.60 -8.85 0.20
N GLU A 23 -2.25 -9.35 -0.98
CA GLU A 23 -2.62 -8.71 -2.25
C GLU A 23 -4.07 -9.02 -2.58
N LYS A 24 -4.87 -7.96 -2.73
CA LYS A 24 -6.29 -8.02 -3.16
C LYS A 24 -7.12 -9.12 -2.45
N PRO A 25 -7.10 -9.18 -1.11
CA PRO A 25 -7.81 -10.23 -0.39
C PRO A 25 -9.32 -10.10 -0.51
N ASN A 26 -10.01 -11.21 -0.31
CA ASN A 26 -11.44 -11.15 0.01
C ASN A 26 -11.66 -10.43 1.34
N ILE A 27 -12.85 -9.87 1.56
CA ILE A 27 -13.17 -9.13 2.79
C ILE A 27 -12.97 -9.99 4.04
N SER A 28 -13.31 -11.27 3.96
CA SER A 28 -13.18 -12.23 5.06
C SER A 28 -11.72 -12.61 5.38
N GLU A 29 -10.80 -12.40 4.45
CA GLU A 29 -9.39 -12.77 4.54
C GLU A 29 -8.49 -11.56 4.78
N ALA A 30 -9.04 -10.37 4.69
CA ALA A 30 -8.28 -9.14 4.88
C ALA A 30 -7.84 -8.97 6.33
N PRO A 31 -6.53 -8.81 6.59
CA PRO A 31 -6.00 -8.67 7.95
C PRO A 31 -6.45 -7.38 8.64
N SER A 32 -6.87 -6.40 7.87
CA SER A 32 -7.38 -5.13 8.36
C SER A 32 -8.20 -4.40 7.30
N LYS A 33 -8.55 -3.15 7.54
CA LYS A 33 -9.14 -2.23 6.56
C LYS A 33 -8.13 -1.25 5.96
N THR A 34 -6.85 -1.38 6.30
CA THR A 34 -5.80 -0.46 5.89
C THR A 34 -5.13 -0.94 4.61
N GLY A 35 -5.28 -0.17 3.56
CA GLY A 35 -4.73 -0.47 2.24
C GLY A 35 -3.40 0.24 1.96
N ILE A 36 -2.59 -0.36 1.10
CA ILE A 36 -1.35 0.20 0.61
C ILE A 36 -1.65 1.26 -0.46
N LEU A 37 -0.96 2.39 -0.41
CA LEU A 37 -1.09 3.49 -1.37
C LEU A 37 0.01 3.52 -2.45
N GLY A 38 0.88 2.54 -2.50
CA GLY A 38 1.93 2.49 -3.50
C GLY A 38 2.99 3.59 -3.35
N ARG A 39 3.28 4.00 -2.14
CA ARG A 39 4.39 4.91 -1.80
C ARG A 39 5.34 4.20 -0.87
N TYR A 40 6.57 4.01 -1.33
CA TYR A 40 7.55 3.16 -0.66
C TYR A 40 8.90 3.83 -0.58
N ILE A 41 9.60 3.54 0.51
CA ILE A 41 11.05 3.80 0.65
C ILE A 41 11.68 2.46 1.00
N PHE A 42 12.59 1.99 0.15
CA PHE A 42 13.25 0.71 0.31
C PHE A 42 14.76 0.86 0.43
N GLU A 43 15.35 -0.07 1.15
CA GLU A 43 16.77 -0.34 1.03
C GLU A 43 17.06 -1.15 -0.25
N SER A 44 18.30 -1.12 -0.73
CA SER A 44 18.70 -1.81 -1.97
C SER A 44 18.49 -3.33 -1.92
N SER A 45 18.46 -3.93 -0.73
CA SER A 45 18.17 -5.35 -0.53
C SER A 45 16.80 -5.80 -1.07
N ILE A 46 15.88 -4.86 -1.35
CA ILE A 46 14.59 -5.19 -1.97
C ILE A 46 14.75 -5.86 -3.34
N PHE A 47 15.79 -5.52 -4.08
CA PHE A 47 16.05 -6.14 -5.38
C PHE A 47 16.36 -7.63 -5.27
N ASP A 48 17.05 -8.07 -4.22
CA ASP A 48 17.31 -9.48 -3.95
C ASP A 48 16.00 -10.21 -3.61
N GLN A 49 15.12 -9.57 -2.85
CA GLN A 49 13.80 -10.13 -2.50
C GLN A 49 12.90 -10.29 -3.73
N ILE A 50 12.91 -9.33 -4.62
CA ILE A 50 12.16 -9.39 -5.88
C ILE A 50 12.65 -10.57 -6.73
N MET A 51 13.94 -10.78 -6.81
CA MET A 51 14.52 -11.92 -7.57
C MET A 51 14.18 -13.28 -6.95
N GLU A 52 14.11 -13.38 -5.63
CA GLU A 52 13.77 -14.63 -4.92
C GLU A 52 12.34 -15.11 -5.16
N VAL A 53 11.38 -14.19 -5.36
CA VAL A 53 9.95 -14.52 -5.51
C VAL A 53 9.48 -14.52 -6.97
N SER A 54 10.37 -14.21 -7.91
CA SER A 54 10.02 -14.08 -9.33
C SER A 54 10.08 -15.40 -10.06
N ASP A 55 8.93 -15.88 -10.55
CA ASP A 55 8.90 -16.80 -11.68
C ASP A 55 8.59 -16.02 -12.97
N ASP A 56 7.36 -15.67 -13.25
CA ASP A 56 6.96 -15.00 -14.50
C ASP A 56 6.42 -13.58 -14.29
N GLU A 57 5.81 -13.27 -13.15
CA GLU A 57 5.35 -11.94 -12.78
C GLU A 57 5.95 -11.50 -11.46
N VAL A 58 6.63 -10.36 -11.47
CA VAL A 58 7.15 -9.74 -10.26
C VAL A 58 6.01 -9.01 -9.56
N ASN A 59 5.54 -9.55 -8.45
CA ASN A 59 4.61 -8.87 -7.57
C ASN A 59 5.35 -8.28 -6.38
N LEU A 60 5.34 -6.95 -6.29
CA LEU A 60 6.01 -6.23 -5.20
C LEU A 60 5.46 -6.61 -3.82
N THR A 61 4.15 -6.88 -3.71
CA THR A 61 3.54 -7.31 -2.45
C THR A 61 4.10 -8.65 -1.98
N ASP A 62 4.32 -9.60 -2.87
CA ASP A 62 4.92 -10.89 -2.56
C ASP A 62 6.39 -10.75 -2.11
N ALA A 63 7.15 -9.87 -2.77
CA ALA A 63 8.51 -9.56 -2.36
C ALA A 63 8.56 -8.92 -0.97
N LEU A 64 7.65 -8.01 -0.66
CA LEU A 64 7.53 -7.41 0.67
C LEU A 64 7.13 -8.42 1.72
N MET A 65 6.21 -9.31 1.40
CA MET A 65 5.80 -10.40 2.29
C MET A 65 6.98 -11.31 2.65
N SER A 66 7.77 -11.70 1.66
CA SER A 66 9.02 -12.45 1.86
C SER A 66 10.01 -11.67 2.74
N SER A 67 10.08 -10.35 2.60
CA SER A 67 10.96 -9.50 3.39
C SER A 67 10.58 -9.39 4.86
N LEU A 68 9.31 -9.59 5.22
CA LEU A 68 8.84 -9.47 6.61
C LEU A 68 9.55 -10.42 7.59
N SER A 69 10.01 -11.57 7.12
CA SER A 69 10.78 -12.53 7.91
C SER A 69 12.25 -12.12 8.12
N LYS A 70 12.77 -11.20 7.32
CA LYS A 70 14.17 -10.80 7.27
C LYS A 70 14.42 -9.38 7.76
N THR A 71 13.45 -8.48 7.57
CA THR A 71 13.56 -7.07 7.92
C THR A 71 12.30 -6.55 8.57
N ASN A 72 12.42 -5.45 9.32
CA ASN A 72 11.29 -4.73 9.85
C ASN A 72 10.75 -3.76 8.79
N ILE A 73 9.47 -3.86 8.49
CA ILE A 73 8.77 -2.92 7.62
C ILE A 73 7.87 -2.06 8.48
N SER A 74 8.03 -0.75 8.37
CA SER A 74 7.19 0.23 9.05
C SER A 74 6.22 0.84 8.06
N GLY A 75 4.99 1.05 8.51
CA GLY A 75 3.98 1.82 7.79
C GLY A 75 3.80 3.21 8.38
N LYS A 76 3.36 4.13 7.55
CA LYS A 76 2.87 5.44 7.97
C LYS A 76 1.47 5.64 7.42
N ILE A 77 0.52 5.96 8.29
CA ILE A 77 -0.82 6.35 7.87
C ILE A 77 -0.75 7.71 7.19
N LEU A 78 -1.24 7.78 5.96
CA LEU A 78 -1.29 9.04 5.24
C LEU A 78 -2.41 9.91 5.81
N ASP A 79 -2.07 11.13 6.19
CA ASP A 79 -3.03 12.16 6.51
C ASP A 79 -3.33 12.96 5.23
N GLY A 80 -4.53 12.75 4.67
CA GLY A 80 -4.91 13.38 3.42
C GLY A 80 -5.95 12.60 2.65
N TYR A 81 -6.07 12.94 1.38
CA TYR A 81 -7.04 12.36 0.46
C TYR A 81 -6.37 11.49 -0.59
N HIS A 82 -7.01 10.38 -0.90
CA HIS A 82 -6.55 9.47 -1.94
C HIS A 82 -7.66 9.24 -2.97
N PHE A 83 -7.32 9.39 -4.24
CA PHE A 83 -8.20 9.09 -5.37
C PHE A 83 -7.51 8.12 -6.33
N ASP A 84 -8.19 7.04 -6.67
CA ASP A 84 -7.78 6.15 -7.73
C ASP A 84 -8.29 6.70 -9.07
N THR A 85 -7.42 7.34 -9.81
CA THR A 85 -7.74 7.94 -11.12
C THR A 85 -7.60 6.98 -12.29
N GLY A 86 -7.30 5.72 -12.03
CA GLY A 86 -7.22 4.65 -13.03
C GLY A 86 -8.60 4.18 -13.55
N ASN A 87 -9.68 4.75 -13.04
CA ASN A 87 -11.04 4.52 -13.51
C ASN A 87 -11.83 5.84 -13.57
N THR A 88 -12.91 5.84 -14.35
CA THR A 88 -13.71 7.05 -14.61
C THR A 88 -14.31 7.64 -13.31
N THR A 89 -14.83 6.80 -12.45
CA THR A 89 -15.43 7.25 -11.17
C THR A 89 -14.42 7.96 -10.29
N GLY A 90 -13.23 7.38 -10.13
CA GLY A 90 -12.14 7.96 -9.33
C GLY A 90 -11.64 9.27 -9.93
N LEU A 91 -11.53 9.35 -11.26
CA LEU A 91 -11.13 10.57 -11.97
C LEU A 91 -12.14 11.71 -11.74
N VAL A 92 -13.44 11.44 -11.86
CA VAL A 92 -14.50 12.43 -11.60
C VAL A 92 -14.46 12.89 -10.13
N LYS A 93 -14.32 11.98 -9.20
CA LYS A 93 -14.21 12.31 -7.76
C LYS A 93 -13.01 13.20 -7.46
N ALA A 94 -11.84 12.87 -8.01
CA ALA A 94 -10.63 13.67 -7.85
C ALA A 94 -10.83 15.08 -8.45
N SER A 95 -11.33 15.16 -9.65
CA SER A 95 -11.60 16.44 -10.33
C SER A 95 -12.59 17.30 -9.56
N SER A 96 -13.68 16.72 -9.06
CA SER A 96 -14.67 17.42 -8.25
C SER A 96 -14.09 17.92 -6.94
N PHE A 97 -13.27 17.11 -6.28
CA PHE A 97 -12.59 17.51 -5.05
C PHE A 97 -11.68 18.71 -5.27
N PHE A 98 -10.82 18.66 -6.27
CA PHE A 98 -9.90 19.76 -6.57
C PHE A 98 -10.64 21.02 -7.08
N LEU A 99 -11.74 20.88 -7.79
CA LEU A 99 -12.56 22.01 -8.19
C LEU A 99 -13.13 22.75 -6.98
N LYS A 100 -13.60 22.01 -5.95
CA LYS A 100 -14.14 22.59 -4.71
C LYS A 100 -13.06 23.11 -3.76
N ASN A 101 -11.87 22.58 -3.84
CA ASN A 101 -10.74 22.88 -2.96
C ASN A 101 -9.56 23.48 -3.75
N SER A 102 -9.86 24.44 -4.63
CA SER A 102 -8.87 25.04 -5.53
C SER A 102 -7.67 25.69 -4.84
N LYS A 103 -7.78 26.04 -3.55
CA LYS A 103 -6.68 26.55 -2.72
C LYS A 103 -5.57 25.52 -2.48
N LEU A 104 -5.85 24.21 -2.69
CA LEU A 104 -4.86 23.15 -2.60
C LEU A 104 -4.04 22.98 -3.88
N ILE A 105 -4.42 23.68 -4.94
CA ILE A 105 -3.75 23.66 -6.23
C ILE A 105 -2.99 24.98 -6.38
N LEU A 106 -1.69 24.88 -6.43
CA LEU A 106 -0.81 26.03 -6.66
C LEU A 106 -0.35 26.11 -8.10
#